data_6440e7f853018b948aa7085564fda4cf
#
_entry.id   6440e7f853018b948aa7085564fda4cf
#
_cell.length_a   1.000
_cell.length_b   1.000
_cell.length_c   1.000
_cell.angle_alpha   90.00
_cell.angle_beta   90.00
_cell.angle_gamma   90.00
#
_symmetry.space_group_name_H-M   'P 1'
#
loop_
_entity.id
_entity.type
_entity.pdbx_description
1 polymer ?
#
loop_
_entity_poly.entity_id
_entity_poly.type
_entity_poly.pdbx_seq_one_letter_code
_entity_poly.pdbx_strand_id
1 'polypeptide(L)'
;MSEPKVGLLVGREWSWPPAFLEAVHRRGAGVTAEYAKLGGTRMDEPIPYAVLIDRISHEVPYYRSYLKHAVLQGVTVINNPFMWTADDKFFGASLCRRLGLAHPKTLVLPNKEYVPGIVPTESLRNLIFPLDWQYVVDYVGLPCVLKDAHGGGWRGVYICQSIDDLVRNYDQSGLLTMIVQEFVKWEQYVRCLCLGRSEVLPMPYNPNERKYIADPNYLSPALHERIVADSLKLVGALGYDMNTVEWAVRDGVPYAIDFMNPAPDFDIYSLTQPYFDWAVEHMADLAIRLARQPRPALAELRWSKLF
;
A
#
# COMPACT_ATOMS: atom_id res chain seq x y z
N MET A 1 16.64 -32.74 2.92
CA MET A 1 15.56 -31.74 3.06
C MET A 1 15.18 -31.32 1.65
N SER A 2 13.89 -31.22 1.32
CA SER A 2 13.45 -30.72 0.01
C SER A 2 13.85 -29.23 -0.12
N GLU A 3 14.12 -28.79 -1.35
CA GLU A 3 14.41 -27.38 -1.63
C GLU A 3 13.23 -26.50 -1.20
N PRO A 4 13.51 -25.33 -0.54
CA PRO A 4 12.45 -24.40 -0.18
C PRO A 4 11.71 -23.88 -1.43
N LYS A 5 10.36 -23.80 -1.32
CA LYS A 5 9.51 -23.32 -2.40
C LYS A 5 8.96 -21.92 -2.13
N VAL A 6 8.94 -21.12 -3.18
CA VAL A 6 8.22 -19.84 -3.24
C VAL A 6 6.95 -20.03 -4.07
N GLY A 7 5.81 -19.75 -3.47
CA GLY A 7 4.51 -19.75 -4.16
C GLY A 7 4.08 -18.34 -4.53
N LEU A 8 3.67 -18.15 -5.78
CA LEU A 8 3.18 -16.87 -6.28
C LEU A 8 1.66 -16.92 -6.49
N LEU A 9 0.92 -16.07 -5.77
CA LEU A 9 -0.51 -15.84 -5.94
C LEU A 9 -0.71 -14.62 -6.82
N VAL A 10 -1.04 -14.82 -8.08
CA VAL A 10 -1.12 -13.76 -9.10
C VAL A 10 -2.53 -13.21 -9.25
N GLY A 11 -2.62 -11.92 -9.56
CA GLY A 11 -3.82 -11.21 -9.94
C GLY A 11 -3.90 -10.96 -11.44
N ARG A 12 -4.03 -9.68 -11.81
CA ARG A 12 -4.19 -9.24 -13.21
C ARG A 12 -2.88 -9.10 -13.98
N GLU A 13 -1.75 -9.13 -13.29
CA GLU A 13 -0.43 -8.96 -13.87
C GLU A 13 -0.07 -10.13 -14.76
N TRP A 14 0.63 -9.85 -15.86
CA TRP A 14 1.00 -10.86 -16.85
C TRP A 14 2.49 -10.83 -17.25
N SER A 15 3.18 -9.71 -17.17
CA SER A 15 4.60 -9.60 -17.55
C SER A 15 5.55 -9.90 -16.39
N TRP A 16 5.25 -9.37 -15.20
CA TRP A 16 6.11 -9.55 -14.05
C TRP A 16 6.14 -10.99 -13.50
N PRO A 17 5.01 -11.73 -13.38
CA PRO A 17 5.03 -13.06 -12.79
C PRO A 17 5.97 -14.04 -13.49
N PRO A 18 5.94 -14.23 -14.83
CA PRO A 18 6.87 -15.13 -15.48
C PRO A 18 8.33 -14.67 -15.39
N ALA A 19 8.62 -13.36 -15.49
CA ALA A 19 9.96 -12.82 -15.34
C ALA A 19 10.53 -13.06 -13.93
N PHE A 20 9.70 -12.90 -12.89
CA PHE A 20 10.09 -13.22 -11.52
C PHE A 20 10.43 -14.71 -11.35
N LEU A 21 9.59 -15.62 -11.85
CA LEU A 21 9.85 -17.07 -11.77
C LEU A 21 11.17 -17.43 -12.47
N GLU A 22 11.40 -16.91 -13.65
CA GLU A 22 12.65 -17.08 -14.38
C GLU A 22 13.86 -16.54 -13.62
N ALA A 23 13.73 -15.34 -13.02
CA ALA A 23 14.80 -14.73 -12.25
C ALA A 23 15.18 -15.55 -11.02
N VAL A 24 14.21 -16.14 -10.31
CA VAL A 24 14.49 -17.05 -9.18
C VAL A 24 15.22 -18.30 -9.66
N HIS A 25 14.76 -18.94 -10.73
CA HIS A 25 15.36 -20.16 -11.26
C HIS A 25 16.78 -19.92 -11.80
N ARG A 26 16.99 -18.82 -12.53
CA ARG A 26 18.30 -18.44 -13.08
C ARG A 26 19.40 -18.30 -12.01
N ARG A 27 19.04 -17.90 -10.79
CA ARG A 27 19.99 -17.75 -9.68
C ARG A 27 20.56 -19.07 -9.17
N GLY A 28 19.90 -20.19 -9.42
CA GLY A 28 20.37 -21.52 -9.02
C GLY A 28 20.67 -21.63 -7.51
N ALA A 29 19.91 -20.91 -6.67
CA ALA A 29 20.18 -20.77 -5.24
C ALA A 29 19.62 -21.90 -4.37
N GLY A 30 19.18 -23.03 -4.96
CA GLY A 30 18.51 -24.12 -4.25
C GLY A 30 17.13 -23.71 -3.71
N VAL A 31 16.46 -22.80 -4.40
CA VAL A 31 15.08 -22.35 -4.14
C VAL A 31 14.32 -22.45 -5.44
N THR A 32 13.12 -23.02 -5.39
CA THR A 32 12.23 -23.09 -6.54
C THR A 32 11.07 -22.13 -6.39
N ALA A 33 10.52 -21.63 -7.51
CA ALA A 33 9.35 -20.76 -7.52
C ALA A 33 8.32 -21.24 -8.52
N GLU A 34 7.04 -21.17 -8.15
CA GLU A 34 5.92 -21.62 -8.99
C GLU A 34 4.66 -20.81 -8.72
N TYR A 35 3.69 -20.86 -9.63
CA TYR A 35 2.34 -20.38 -9.33
C TYR A 35 1.69 -21.30 -8.31
N ALA A 36 1.30 -20.76 -7.15
CA ALA A 36 0.57 -21.52 -6.15
C ALA A 36 -0.84 -21.85 -6.66
N LYS A 37 -1.16 -23.14 -6.77
CA LYS A 37 -2.46 -23.63 -7.20
C LYS A 37 -3.29 -24.00 -5.99
N LEU A 38 -4.43 -23.33 -5.81
CA LEU A 38 -5.30 -23.48 -4.65
C LEU A 38 -6.69 -23.95 -5.09
N GLY A 39 -7.27 -24.85 -4.28
CA GLY A 39 -8.67 -25.23 -4.34
C GLY A 39 -9.35 -24.98 -3.00
N GLY A 40 -10.26 -25.83 -2.57
CA GLY A 40 -10.73 -25.83 -1.19
C GLY A 40 -9.59 -26.23 -0.25
N THR A 41 -9.28 -25.41 0.74
CA THR A 41 -8.17 -25.63 1.67
C THR A 41 -8.67 -26.17 2.99
N ARG A 42 -8.15 -27.31 3.43
CA ARG A 42 -8.43 -27.87 4.73
C ARG A 42 -7.51 -27.25 5.78
N MET A 43 -8.00 -27.01 6.98
CA MET A 43 -7.23 -26.38 8.06
C MET A 43 -6.10 -27.28 8.61
N ASP A 44 -6.15 -28.58 8.35
CA ASP A 44 -5.16 -29.59 8.77
C ASP A 44 -4.18 -29.96 7.65
N GLU A 45 -4.30 -29.36 6.47
CA GLU A 45 -3.43 -29.61 5.32
C GLU A 45 -2.15 -28.76 5.41
N PRO A 46 -0.96 -29.39 5.30
CA PRO A 46 0.28 -28.66 5.34
C PRO A 46 0.47 -27.79 4.08
N ILE A 47 0.98 -26.58 4.26
CA ILE A 47 1.27 -25.66 3.17
C ILE A 47 2.71 -25.88 2.68
N PRO A 48 2.92 -26.25 1.40
CA PRO A 48 4.21 -26.71 0.90
C PRO A 48 5.16 -25.56 0.50
N TYR A 49 4.93 -24.34 0.98
CA TYR A 49 5.72 -23.15 0.63
C TYR A 49 6.48 -22.60 1.84
N ALA A 50 7.72 -22.21 1.62
CA ALA A 50 8.49 -21.42 2.60
C ALA A 50 8.10 -19.94 2.55
N VAL A 51 7.81 -19.45 1.34
CA VAL A 51 7.38 -18.07 1.07
C VAL A 51 6.15 -18.07 0.17
N LEU A 52 5.19 -17.22 0.46
CA LEU A 52 4.07 -16.90 -0.43
C LEU A 52 4.10 -15.41 -0.76
N ILE A 53 4.01 -15.09 -2.04
CA ILE A 53 3.91 -13.70 -2.53
C ILE A 53 2.47 -13.44 -2.94
N ASP A 54 1.86 -12.47 -2.28
CA ASP A 54 0.46 -12.09 -2.49
C ASP A 54 0.33 -10.92 -3.45
N ARG A 55 -0.32 -11.17 -4.58
CA ARG A 55 -0.63 -10.17 -5.60
C ARG A 55 -2.13 -10.02 -5.86
N ILE A 56 -3.00 -10.67 -5.03
CA ILE A 56 -4.42 -10.77 -5.35
C ILE A 56 -5.38 -10.66 -4.16
N SER A 57 -4.94 -10.89 -2.93
CA SER A 57 -5.87 -10.97 -1.79
C SER A 57 -6.56 -9.64 -1.47
N HIS A 58 -6.04 -8.52 -1.98
CA HIS A 58 -6.68 -7.21 -1.90
C HIS A 58 -7.98 -7.12 -2.73
N GLU A 59 -8.12 -7.96 -3.76
CA GLU A 59 -9.32 -8.03 -4.60
C GLU A 59 -10.21 -9.23 -4.23
N VAL A 60 -9.59 -10.36 -3.84
CA VAL A 60 -10.29 -11.64 -3.61
C VAL A 60 -10.06 -12.15 -2.20
N PRO A 61 -11.03 -11.96 -1.27
CA PRO A 61 -10.87 -12.29 0.16
C PRO A 61 -10.53 -13.77 0.47
N TYR A 62 -10.90 -14.71 -0.41
CA TYR A 62 -10.52 -16.13 -0.28
C TYR A 62 -9.02 -16.31 -0.06
N TYR A 63 -8.20 -15.63 -0.88
CA TYR A 63 -6.75 -15.73 -0.76
C TYR A 63 -6.23 -15.18 0.58
N ARG A 64 -6.86 -14.14 1.14
CA ARG A 64 -6.47 -13.60 2.45
C ARG A 64 -6.71 -14.61 3.58
N SER A 65 -7.79 -15.39 3.51
CA SER A 65 -8.05 -16.45 4.48
C SER A 65 -6.97 -17.54 4.43
N TYR A 66 -6.61 -17.97 3.23
CA TYR A 66 -5.53 -18.93 3.01
C TYR A 66 -4.17 -18.38 3.51
N LEU A 67 -3.83 -17.14 3.20
CA LEU A 67 -2.57 -16.53 3.61
C LEU A 67 -2.46 -16.38 5.13
N LYS A 68 -3.56 -16.02 5.82
CA LYS A 68 -3.57 -16.00 7.29
C LYS A 68 -3.33 -17.38 7.89
N HIS A 69 -3.93 -18.41 7.31
CA HIS A 69 -3.67 -19.80 7.69
C HIS A 69 -2.20 -20.18 7.44
N ALA A 70 -1.63 -19.78 6.29
CA ALA A 70 -0.23 -20.01 5.97
C ALA A 70 0.73 -19.41 7.01
N VAL A 71 0.46 -18.16 7.44
CA VAL A 71 1.25 -17.50 8.50
C VAL A 71 1.23 -18.32 9.81
N LEU A 72 0.08 -18.89 10.19
CA LEU A 72 -0.02 -19.73 11.38
C LEU A 72 0.79 -21.03 11.27
N GLN A 73 1.01 -21.52 10.05
CA GLN A 73 1.89 -22.66 9.78
C GLN A 73 3.38 -22.29 9.63
N GLY A 74 3.74 -21.03 9.86
CA GLY A 74 5.11 -20.56 9.80
C GLY A 74 5.60 -20.11 8.41
N VAL A 75 4.71 -20.05 7.42
CA VAL A 75 5.05 -19.56 6.08
C VAL A 75 5.28 -18.04 6.12
N THR A 76 6.36 -17.58 5.50
CA THR A 76 6.60 -16.15 5.30
C THR A 76 5.69 -15.64 4.17
N VAL A 77 4.83 -14.68 4.46
CA VAL A 77 3.93 -14.07 3.46
C VAL A 77 4.35 -12.63 3.15
N ILE A 78 4.54 -12.33 1.89
CA ILE A 78 4.81 -10.98 1.37
C ILE A 78 3.51 -10.44 0.71
N ASN A 79 2.80 -9.46 1.29
CA ASN A 79 2.97 -8.91 2.63
C ASN A 79 2.19 -9.73 3.67
N ASN A 80 2.63 -9.66 4.94
CA ASN A 80 1.95 -10.37 6.01
C ASN A 80 0.47 -9.93 6.10
N PRO A 81 -0.51 -10.84 5.92
CA PRO A 81 -1.93 -10.49 5.84
C PRO A 81 -2.51 -9.92 7.14
N PHE A 82 -1.87 -10.10 8.28
CA PHE A 82 -2.28 -9.48 9.54
C PHE A 82 -1.95 -7.98 9.59
N MET A 83 -1.08 -7.50 8.71
CA MET A 83 -0.75 -6.06 8.58
C MET A 83 -1.74 -5.30 7.69
N TRP A 84 -2.68 -5.99 7.03
CA TRP A 84 -3.72 -5.36 6.20
C TRP A 84 -4.67 -4.45 6.98
N THR A 85 -4.73 -4.57 8.29
CA THR A 85 -5.49 -3.65 9.14
C THR A 85 -4.95 -2.22 9.12
N ALA A 86 -3.77 -2.02 8.54
CA ALA A 86 -3.14 -0.72 8.34
C ALA A 86 -3.54 -0.02 7.03
N ASP A 87 -4.44 -0.58 6.24
CA ASP A 87 -4.87 0.00 4.95
C ASP A 87 -5.81 1.20 5.08
N ASP A 88 -6.19 1.57 6.27
CA ASP A 88 -6.99 2.75 6.55
C ASP A 88 -6.14 4.01 6.35
N LYS A 89 -6.49 4.83 5.35
CA LYS A 89 -5.76 6.07 5.04
C LYS A 89 -5.77 7.09 6.19
N PHE A 90 -6.80 7.09 7.03
CA PHE A 90 -6.83 7.96 8.20
C PHE A 90 -5.89 7.45 9.29
N PHE A 91 -5.85 6.14 9.53
CA PHE A 91 -4.81 5.53 10.37
C PHE A 91 -3.42 5.83 9.83
N GLY A 92 -3.22 5.69 8.51
CA GLY A 92 -1.96 6.00 7.84
C GLY A 92 -1.50 7.45 8.08
N ALA A 93 -2.41 8.43 7.97
CA ALA A 93 -2.14 9.83 8.30
C ALA A 93 -1.69 10.02 9.76
N SER A 94 -2.37 9.35 10.67
CA SER A 94 -2.05 9.36 12.10
C SER A 94 -0.68 8.73 12.38
N LEU A 95 -0.35 7.64 11.67
CA LEU A 95 0.95 6.97 11.74
C LEU A 95 2.07 7.88 11.23
N CYS A 96 1.91 8.54 10.09
CA CYS A 96 2.89 9.52 9.59
C CYS A 96 3.18 10.60 10.62
N ARG A 97 2.14 11.18 11.24
CA ARG A 97 2.28 12.15 12.32
C ARG A 97 3.06 11.57 13.51
N ARG A 98 2.75 10.34 13.93
CA ARG A 98 3.45 9.65 15.03
C ARG A 98 4.92 9.42 14.72
N LEU A 99 5.25 9.13 13.46
CA LEU A 99 6.62 8.94 12.98
C LEU A 99 7.37 10.26 12.74
N GLY A 100 6.71 11.40 12.84
CA GLY A 100 7.30 12.70 12.51
C GLY A 100 7.56 12.90 11.01
N LEU A 101 6.79 12.21 10.16
CA LEU A 101 6.82 12.37 8.71
C LEU A 101 5.81 13.43 8.27
N ALA A 102 6.18 14.23 7.28
CA ALA A 102 5.25 15.19 6.72
C ALA A 102 4.12 14.47 5.97
N HIS A 103 2.89 14.87 6.28
CA HIS A 103 1.68 14.33 5.70
C HIS A 103 0.65 15.45 5.57
N PRO A 104 -0.18 15.49 4.50
CA PRO A 104 -1.25 16.48 4.38
C PRO A 104 -2.22 16.38 5.56
N LYS A 105 -2.75 17.51 6.04
CA LYS A 105 -3.83 17.50 7.03
C LYS A 105 -4.96 16.62 6.54
N THR A 106 -5.42 15.71 7.37
CA THR A 106 -6.42 14.71 6.99
C THR A 106 -7.49 14.59 8.06
N LEU A 107 -8.74 14.52 7.63
CA LEU A 107 -9.92 14.34 8.46
C LEU A 107 -10.75 13.18 7.90
N VAL A 108 -11.28 12.31 8.75
CA VAL A 108 -12.21 11.26 8.35
C VAL A 108 -13.64 11.70 8.60
N LEU A 109 -14.54 11.39 7.65
CA LEU A 109 -15.97 11.70 7.73
C LEU A 109 -16.77 10.45 8.09
N PRO A 110 -17.87 10.59 8.86
CA PRO A 110 -18.90 9.55 8.93
C PRO A 110 -19.40 9.18 7.53
N ASN A 111 -19.86 7.96 7.35
CA ASN A 111 -20.44 7.54 6.07
C ASN A 111 -21.70 8.35 5.75
N LYS A 112 -21.95 8.58 4.47
CA LYS A 112 -23.20 9.25 4.03
C LYS A 112 -24.42 8.34 4.19
N GLU A 113 -24.24 7.06 3.87
CA GLU A 113 -25.28 6.04 3.96
C GLU A 113 -24.79 4.84 4.76
N TYR A 114 -25.72 4.03 5.23
CA TYR A 114 -25.44 2.87 6.06
C TYR A 114 -26.15 1.64 5.52
N VAL A 115 -25.62 0.45 5.86
CA VAL A 115 -26.22 -0.82 5.47
C VAL A 115 -27.65 -0.96 5.98
N PRO A 116 -28.53 -1.71 5.28
CA PRO A 116 -29.90 -1.94 5.73
C PRO A 116 -29.95 -2.44 7.18
N GLY A 117 -30.88 -1.89 7.95
CA GLY A 117 -31.04 -2.19 9.38
C GLY A 117 -30.33 -1.21 10.32
N ILE A 118 -29.44 -0.36 9.82
CA ILE A 118 -28.93 0.78 10.58
C ILE A 118 -29.90 1.94 10.47
N VAL A 119 -30.56 2.29 11.57
CA VAL A 119 -31.45 3.46 11.67
C VAL A 119 -30.66 4.59 12.33
N PRO A 120 -30.33 5.69 11.61
CA PRO A 120 -29.43 6.73 12.13
C PRO A 120 -29.83 7.27 13.51
N THR A 121 -31.10 7.56 13.72
CA THR A 121 -31.62 8.09 15.00
C THR A 121 -31.52 7.11 16.17
N GLU A 122 -31.45 5.81 15.89
CA GLU A 122 -31.42 4.76 16.92
C GLU A 122 -30.03 4.13 17.08
N SER A 123 -29.37 3.87 15.94
CA SER A 123 -28.11 3.11 15.89
C SER A 123 -26.87 3.99 15.96
N LEU A 124 -26.97 5.28 15.54
CA LEU A 124 -25.81 6.18 15.39
C LEU A 124 -25.78 7.32 16.40
N ARG A 125 -26.18 7.02 17.64
CA ARG A 125 -26.24 8.00 18.76
C ARG A 125 -24.91 8.66 19.10
N ASN A 126 -23.80 8.10 18.63
CA ASN A 126 -22.43 8.61 18.87
C ASN A 126 -21.97 9.59 17.76
N LEU A 127 -22.75 9.76 16.69
CA LEU A 127 -22.41 10.67 15.62
C LEU A 127 -23.08 12.03 15.81
N ILE A 128 -22.36 13.07 15.41
CA ILE A 128 -22.87 14.44 15.43
C ILE A 128 -23.27 14.83 14.01
N PHE A 129 -24.54 15.18 13.84
CA PHE A 129 -25.13 15.69 12.60
C PHE A 129 -25.92 16.98 12.84
N PRO A 130 -25.99 17.87 11.83
CA PRO A 130 -25.30 17.83 10.54
C PRO A 130 -23.78 18.01 10.69
N LEU A 131 -23.03 17.58 9.67
CA LEU A 131 -21.58 17.82 9.62
C LEU A 131 -21.28 19.31 9.48
N ASP A 132 -20.32 19.79 10.23
CA ASP A 132 -19.81 21.16 10.10
C ASP A 132 -18.78 21.24 8.96
N TRP A 133 -19.25 21.59 7.77
CA TRP A 133 -18.40 21.69 6.59
C TRP A 133 -17.40 22.84 6.65
N GLN A 134 -17.75 23.92 7.39
CA GLN A 134 -16.81 25.01 7.60
C GLN A 134 -15.63 24.57 8.45
N TYR A 135 -15.89 23.82 9.53
CA TYR A 135 -14.83 23.21 10.36
C TYR A 135 -13.91 22.30 9.53
N VAL A 136 -14.46 21.52 8.58
CA VAL A 136 -13.66 20.66 7.69
C VAL A 136 -12.70 21.49 6.85
N VAL A 137 -13.20 22.52 6.14
CA VAL A 137 -12.37 23.33 5.24
C VAL A 137 -11.42 24.27 5.98
N ASP A 138 -11.78 24.75 7.17
CA ASP A 138 -10.87 25.52 8.02
C ASP A 138 -9.64 24.70 8.44
N TYR A 139 -9.81 23.38 8.57
CA TYR A 139 -8.72 22.48 8.93
C TYR A 139 -7.86 22.08 7.75
N VAL A 140 -8.45 21.64 6.63
CA VAL A 140 -7.69 21.10 5.48
C VAL A 140 -7.36 22.15 4.43
N GLY A 141 -8.10 23.26 4.35
CA GLY A 141 -8.00 24.29 3.32
C GLY A 141 -8.76 23.91 2.04
N LEU A 142 -8.78 24.86 1.09
CA LEU A 142 -9.29 24.68 -0.27
C LEU A 142 -8.21 25.09 -1.28
N PRO A 143 -8.06 24.39 -2.43
CA PRO A 143 -8.77 23.15 -2.74
C PRO A 143 -8.39 22.02 -1.79
N CYS A 144 -9.29 21.04 -1.64
CA CYS A 144 -9.04 19.82 -0.86
C CYS A 144 -9.31 18.57 -1.68
N VAL A 145 -8.87 17.42 -1.18
CA VAL A 145 -9.08 16.11 -1.81
C VAL A 145 -10.05 15.30 -0.95
N LEU A 146 -11.18 14.90 -1.52
CA LEU A 146 -12.09 13.91 -0.95
C LEU A 146 -11.78 12.56 -1.56
N LYS A 147 -11.51 11.53 -0.75
CA LYS A 147 -11.22 10.18 -1.26
C LYS A 147 -11.67 9.08 -0.30
N ASP A 148 -11.93 7.89 -0.86
CA ASP A 148 -12.25 6.71 -0.07
C ASP A 148 -11.07 6.32 0.85
N ALA A 149 -11.35 6.14 2.13
CA ALA A 149 -10.35 5.75 3.14
C ALA A 149 -9.69 4.40 2.83
N HIS A 150 -10.44 3.47 2.22
CA HIS A 150 -10.01 2.11 1.88
C HIS A 150 -9.76 1.91 0.37
N GLY A 151 -10.07 2.92 -0.44
CA GLY A 151 -10.01 2.85 -1.90
C GLY A 151 -8.58 2.86 -2.45
N GLY A 152 -8.43 2.40 -3.69
CA GLY A 152 -7.18 2.42 -4.45
C GLY A 152 -7.42 2.66 -5.94
N GLY A 153 -6.34 2.87 -6.71
CA GLY A 153 -6.40 3.02 -8.16
C GLY A 153 -7.15 4.26 -8.65
N TRP A 154 -7.07 5.37 -7.93
CA TRP A 154 -7.72 6.66 -8.25
C TRP A 154 -9.26 6.61 -8.27
N ARG A 155 -9.88 5.54 -7.84
CA ARG A 155 -11.34 5.42 -7.77
C ARG A 155 -11.87 6.22 -6.58
N GLY A 156 -12.90 7.05 -6.81
CA GLY A 156 -13.50 7.85 -5.75
C GLY A 156 -12.57 8.92 -5.19
N VAL A 157 -11.70 9.53 -6.02
CA VAL A 157 -10.82 10.64 -5.67
C VAL A 157 -11.33 11.91 -6.36
N TYR A 158 -11.67 12.92 -5.57
CA TYR A 158 -12.24 14.19 -6.03
C TYR A 158 -11.44 15.36 -5.52
N ILE A 159 -11.04 16.30 -6.42
CA ILE A 159 -10.45 17.58 -6.04
C ILE A 159 -11.61 18.59 -5.92
N CYS A 160 -11.88 19.04 -4.70
CA CYS A 160 -12.98 19.95 -4.39
C CYS A 160 -12.45 21.39 -4.28
N GLN A 161 -13.00 22.29 -5.09
CA GLN A 161 -12.60 23.70 -5.13
C GLN A 161 -13.39 24.57 -4.12
N SER A 162 -14.53 24.07 -3.65
CA SER A 162 -15.45 24.77 -2.76
C SER A 162 -16.11 23.79 -1.79
N ILE A 163 -16.77 24.34 -0.76
CA ILE A 163 -17.63 23.58 0.15
C ILE A 163 -18.75 22.86 -0.62
N ASP A 164 -19.36 23.52 -1.59
CA ASP A 164 -20.43 22.94 -2.40
C ASP A 164 -19.95 21.75 -3.22
N ASP A 165 -18.73 21.82 -3.77
CA ASP A 165 -18.09 20.69 -4.44
C ASP A 165 -17.87 19.51 -3.48
N LEU A 166 -17.36 19.82 -2.28
CA LEU A 166 -17.10 18.82 -1.26
C LEU A 166 -18.37 18.11 -0.82
N VAL A 167 -19.44 18.87 -0.52
CA VAL A 167 -20.74 18.33 -0.11
C VAL A 167 -21.34 17.48 -1.22
N ARG A 168 -21.36 17.97 -2.46
CA ARG A 168 -21.92 17.24 -3.60
C ARG A 168 -21.21 15.90 -3.82
N ASN A 169 -19.90 15.86 -3.75
CA ASN A 169 -19.13 14.60 -3.91
C ASN A 169 -19.29 13.67 -2.71
N TYR A 170 -19.37 14.22 -1.49
CA TYR A 170 -19.66 13.42 -0.31
C TYR A 170 -21.06 12.81 -0.37
N ASP A 171 -22.07 13.54 -0.84
CA ASP A 171 -23.43 13.04 -0.98
C ASP A 171 -23.55 11.84 -1.93
N GLN A 172 -22.59 11.68 -2.84
CA GLN A 172 -22.50 10.54 -3.77
C GLN A 172 -21.65 9.37 -3.22
N SER A 173 -21.04 9.51 -2.05
CA SER A 173 -20.13 8.48 -1.51
C SER A 173 -20.85 7.22 -0.99
N GLY A 174 -22.15 7.31 -0.70
CA GLY A 174 -22.97 6.18 -0.24
C GLY A 174 -22.38 5.52 1.01
N LEU A 175 -22.09 4.23 0.92
CA LEU A 175 -21.57 3.41 2.02
C LEU A 175 -20.07 3.56 2.26
N LEU A 176 -19.34 4.35 1.44
CA LEU A 176 -17.91 4.50 1.59
C LEU A 176 -17.56 5.40 2.78
N THR A 177 -16.52 5.03 3.50
CA THR A 177 -15.89 5.92 4.50
C THR A 177 -14.94 6.86 3.79
N MET A 178 -15.23 8.14 3.84
CA MET A 178 -14.43 9.15 3.14
C MET A 178 -13.44 9.86 4.07
N ILE A 179 -12.30 10.24 3.51
CA ILE A 179 -11.41 11.21 4.14
C ILE A 179 -11.37 12.49 3.30
N VAL A 180 -11.21 13.62 4.00
CA VAL A 180 -10.87 14.91 3.38
C VAL A 180 -9.43 15.24 3.72
N GLN A 181 -8.66 15.62 2.72
CA GLN A 181 -7.24 15.84 2.83
C GLN A 181 -6.83 17.17 2.21
N GLU A 182 -5.88 17.87 2.84
CA GLU A 182 -5.21 19.04 2.27
C GLU A 182 -4.69 18.72 0.87
N PHE A 183 -4.94 19.59 -0.08
CA PHE A 183 -4.33 19.49 -1.41
C PHE A 183 -2.91 20.04 -1.36
N VAL A 184 -1.92 19.17 -1.47
CA VAL A 184 -0.52 19.57 -1.57
C VAL A 184 -0.23 19.99 -3.01
N LYS A 185 -0.06 21.29 -3.24
CA LYS A 185 0.47 21.77 -4.51
C LYS A 185 1.95 21.41 -4.60
N TRP A 186 2.26 20.39 -5.37
CA TRP A 186 3.60 19.83 -5.47
C TRP A 186 4.43 20.50 -6.58
N GLU A 187 5.73 20.57 -6.36
CA GLU A 187 6.76 20.99 -7.31
C GLU A 187 7.41 19.77 -7.96
N GLN A 188 7.58 18.71 -7.18
CA GLN A 188 8.10 17.42 -7.61
C GLN A 188 7.21 16.33 -7.04
N TYR A 189 7.08 15.22 -7.79
CA TYR A 189 6.31 14.06 -7.36
C TYR A 189 7.13 12.79 -7.59
N VAL A 190 7.19 11.93 -6.58
CA VAL A 190 8.04 10.73 -6.60
C VAL A 190 7.24 9.54 -6.12
N ARG A 191 7.31 8.45 -6.86
CA ARG A 191 6.84 7.14 -6.41
C ARG A 191 8.05 6.33 -5.98
N CYS A 192 8.03 5.77 -4.79
CA CYS A 192 9.11 4.93 -4.29
C CYS A 192 8.66 3.48 -4.26
N LEU A 193 9.31 2.63 -5.04
CA LEU A 193 9.14 1.20 -4.88
C LEU A 193 10.01 0.73 -3.70
N CYS A 194 9.37 0.09 -2.72
CA CYS A 194 10.01 -0.34 -1.48
C CYS A 194 9.96 -1.86 -1.36
N LEU A 195 11.10 -2.50 -1.18
CA LEU A 195 11.21 -3.96 -1.08
C LEU A 195 11.99 -4.38 0.17
N GLY A 196 11.53 -5.45 0.82
CA GLY A 196 12.21 -6.09 1.94
C GLY A 196 12.41 -5.21 3.16
N ARG A 197 11.79 -4.02 3.22
CA ARG A 197 11.97 -3.00 4.28
C ARG A 197 13.40 -2.45 4.36
N SER A 198 14.19 -2.66 3.33
CA SER A 198 15.61 -2.27 3.26
C SER A 198 15.99 -1.60 1.96
N GLU A 199 15.21 -1.74 0.93
CA GLU A 199 15.51 -1.25 -0.41
C GLU A 199 14.41 -0.30 -0.87
N VAL A 200 14.81 0.85 -1.41
CA VAL A 200 13.90 1.89 -1.91
C VAL A 200 14.44 2.39 -3.24
N LEU A 201 13.58 2.36 -4.24
CA LEU A 201 13.85 2.94 -5.55
C LEU A 201 12.97 4.17 -5.76
N PRO A 202 13.47 5.39 -5.60
CA PRO A 202 12.75 6.60 -5.97
C PRO A 202 12.60 6.70 -7.49
N MET A 203 11.38 6.86 -7.95
CA MET A 203 11.02 6.96 -9.35
C MET A 203 10.30 8.30 -9.59
N PRO A 204 10.96 9.32 -10.16
CA PRO A 204 10.30 10.57 -10.55
C PRO A 204 9.07 10.32 -11.41
N TYR A 205 7.96 10.99 -11.09
CA TYR A 205 6.67 10.70 -11.69
C TYR A 205 5.87 11.97 -11.98
N ASN A 206 5.18 11.99 -13.12
CA ASN A 206 4.20 13.03 -13.45
C ASN A 206 2.78 12.44 -13.31
N PRO A 207 2.05 12.75 -12.24
CA PRO A 207 0.72 12.18 -12.01
C PRO A 207 -0.33 12.69 -13.01
N ASN A 208 -0.13 13.87 -13.63
CA ASN A 208 -1.04 14.41 -14.63
C ASN A 208 -0.96 13.62 -15.95
N GLU A 209 0.24 13.23 -16.34
CA GLU A 209 0.50 12.44 -17.55
C GLU A 209 0.51 10.93 -17.27
N ARG A 210 0.55 10.55 -15.99
CA ARG A 210 0.71 9.16 -15.54
C ARG A 210 1.96 8.48 -16.10
N LYS A 211 3.10 9.21 -16.10
CA LYS A 211 4.37 8.76 -16.67
C LYS A 211 5.52 8.98 -15.72
N TYR A 212 6.49 8.06 -15.76
CA TYR A 212 7.77 8.27 -15.10
C TYR A 212 8.63 9.25 -15.87
N ILE A 213 9.43 10.04 -15.15
CA ILE A 213 10.32 11.06 -15.69
C ILE A 213 11.73 10.49 -15.69
N ALA A 214 12.36 10.43 -16.87
CA ALA A 214 13.73 9.96 -17.04
C ALA A 214 14.72 11.14 -16.92
N ASP A 215 14.82 11.71 -15.72
CA ASP A 215 15.79 12.77 -15.41
C ASP A 215 16.60 12.39 -14.18
N PRO A 216 17.90 12.08 -14.33
CA PRO A 216 18.74 11.70 -13.19
C PRO A 216 18.99 12.84 -12.20
N ASN A 217 18.73 14.09 -12.59
CA ASN A 217 18.89 15.28 -11.75
C ASN A 217 17.55 15.77 -11.17
N TYR A 218 16.48 15.04 -11.34
CA TYR A 218 15.15 15.43 -10.86
C TYR A 218 15.10 15.70 -9.36
N LEU A 219 15.83 14.91 -8.58
CA LEU A 219 15.95 15.09 -7.14
C LEU A 219 17.35 15.58 -6.79
N SER A 220 17.45 16.58 -5.91
CA SER A 220 18.74 16.89 -5.28
C SER A 220 19.21 15.71 -4.43
N PRO A 221 20.52 15.52 -4.23
CA PRO A 221 21.04 14.44 -3.37
C PRO A 221 20.41 14.42 -1.97
N ALA A 222 20.29 15.56 -1.32
CA ALA A 222 19.71 15.66 0.02
C ALA A 222 18.22 15.28 0.04
N LEU A 223 17.44 15.66 -0.98
CA LEU A 223 16.04 15.29 -1.08
C LEU A 223 15.88 13.79 -1.37
N HIS A 224 16.73 13.24 -2.23
CA HIS A 224 16.77 11.81 -2.52
C HIS A 224 17.02 11.00 -1.23
N GLU A 225 18.07 11.32 -0.49
CA GLU A 225 18.41 10.65 0.78
C GLU A 225 17.26 10.74 1.80
N ARG A 226 16.63 11.90 1.91
CA ARG A 226 15.49 12.09 2.79
C ARG A 226 14.30 11.22 2.39
N ILE A 227 13.93 11.22 1.11
CA ILE A 227 12.82 10.39 0.61
C ILE A 227 13.07 8.90 0.87
N VAL A 228 14.30 8.44 0.66
CA VAL A 228 14.70 7.05 0.94
C VAL A 228 14.56 6.75 2.44
N ALA A 229 15.11 7.60 3.31
CA ALA A 229 15.05 7.41 4.75
C ALA A 229 13.61 7.44 5.29
N ASP A 230 12.80 8.39 4.83
CA ASP A 230 11.39 8.53 5.22
C ASP A 230 10.55 7.33 4.73
N SER A 231 10.83 6.83 3.51
CA SER A 231 10.20 5.62 2.97
C SER A 231 10.54 4.38 3.79
N LEU A 232 11.81 4.16 4.14
CA LEU A 232 12.25 3.03 4.98
C LEU A 232 11.59 3.08 6.36
N LYS A 233 11.53 4.26 6.97
CA LYS A 233 10.88 4.47 8.25
C LYS A 233 9.40 4.09 8.20
N LEU A 234 8.72 4.50 7.13
CA LEU A 234 7.29 4.25 6.94
C LEU A 234 6.99 2.77 6.68
N VAL A 235 7.68 2.13 5.70
CA VAL A 235 7.44 0.71 5.42
C VAL A 235 7.89 -0.20 6.55
N GLY A 236 8.92 0.20 7.30
CA GLY A 236 9.33 -0.47 8.53
C GLY A 236 8.24 -0.46 9.60
N ALA A 237 7.56 0.68 9.79
CA ALA A 237 6.43 0.81 10.71
C ALA A 237 5.19 0.05 10.23
N LEU A 238 4.86 0.11 8.94
CA LEU A 238 3.77 -0.64 8.33
C LEU A 238 4.02 -2.15 8.32
N GLY A 239 5.29 -2.58 8.32
CA GLY A 239 5.66 -3.98 8.18
C GLY A 239 5.51 -4.53 6.77
N TYR A 240 5.48 -3.67 5.75
CA TYR A 240 5.32 -4.07 4.35
C TYR A 240 6.66 -4.40 3.70
N ASP A 241 6.78 -5.62 3.19
CA ASP A 241 7.94 -6.09 2.44
C ASP A 241 7.88 -5.73 0.95
N MET A 242 6.72 -5.30 0.48
CA MET A 242 6.45 -4.88 -0.88
C MET A 242 5.45 -3.74 -0.83
N ASN A 243 5.84 -2.55 -1.28
CA ASN A 243 5.00 -1.38 -1.19
C ASN A 243 5.38 -0.32 -2.23
N THR A 244 4.45 0.54 -2.59
CA THR A 244 4.75 1.82 -3.24
C THR A 244 4.36 2.96 -2.31
N VAL A 245 5.27 3.92 -2.14
CA VAL A 245 5.05 5.15 -1.39
C VAL A 245 5.08 6.33 -2.36
N GLU A 246 4.07 7.19 -2.31
CA GLU A 246 3.98 8.39 -3.14
C GLU A 246 4.26 9.65 -2.32
N TRP A 247 5.24 10.42 -2.79
CA TRP A 247 5.69 11.66 -2.17
C TRP A 247 5.38 12.86 -3.06
N ALA A 248 4.64 13.82 -2.53
CA ALA A 248 4.49 15.15 -3.13
C ALA A 248 5.44 16.11 -2.43
N VAL A 249 6.35 16.71 -3.17
CA VAL A 249 7.35 17.64 -2.60
C VAL A 249 6.85 19.08 -2.74
N ARG A 250 6.81 19.79 -1.62
CA ARG A 250 6.50 21.22 -1.55
C ARG A 250 7.54 21.92 -0.66
N ASP A 251 8.15 22.97 -1.14
CA ASP A 251 9.18 23.73 -0.42
C ASP A 251 10.33 22.82 0.09
N GLY A 252 10.73 21.84 -0.72
CA GLY A 252 11.77 20.86 -0.37
C GLY A 252 11.36 19.84 0.70
N VAL A 253 10.09 19.80 1.11
CA VAL A 253 9.55 18.85 2.09
C VAL A 253 8.72 17.77 1.38
N PRO A 254 9.09 16.48 1.50
CA PRO A 254 8.30 15.38 0.97
C PRO A 254 7.11 15.07 1.88
N TYR A 255 5.90 15.20 1.35
CA TYR A 255 4.64 14.84 2.00
C TYR A 255 4.19 13.46 1.52
N ALA A 256 3.97 12.52 2.43
CA ALA A 256 3.43 11.21 2.10
C ALA A 256 1.96 11.33 1.68
N ILE A 257 1.65 11.09 0.41
CA ILE A 257 0.31 11.28 -0.16
C ILE A 257 -0.49 9.97 -0.21
N ASP A 258 0.12 8.91 -0.73
CA ASP A 258 -0.41 7.55 -0.74
C ASP A 258 0.75 6.57 -0.52
N PHE A 259 0.62 5.67 0.44
CA PHE A 259 1.77 4.88 0.88
C PHE A 259 1.39 3.51 1.43
N MET A 260 0.15 3.10 1.23
CA MET A 260 -0.31 1.76 1.61
C MET A 260 -0.78 1.03 0.36
N ASN A 261 0.18 0.69 -0.50
CA ASN A 261 -0.04 -0.10 -1.70
C ASN A 261 0.74 -1.42 -1.62
N PRO A 262 0.20 -2.43 -0.91
CA PRO A 262 0.90 -3.68 -0.66
C PRO A 262 0.96 -4.63 -1.87
N ALA A 263 0.30 -4.29 -2.96
CA ALA A 263 0.36 -4.99 -4.23
C ALA A 263 0.54 -4.00 -5.39
N PRO A 264 1.69 -3.26 -5.43
CA PRO A 264 1.95 -2.28 -6.47
C PRO A 264 1.96 -2.96 -7.85
N ASP A 265 1.49 -2.27 -8.87
CA ASP A 265 1.52 -2.76 -10.24
C ASP A 265 2.98 -2.87 -10.72
N PHE A 266 3.40 -4.09 -11.04
CA PHE A 266 4.76 -4.41 -11.49
C PHE A 266 4.83 -4.70 -12.99
N ASP A 267 3.73 -4.56 -13.73
CA ASP A 267 3.79 -4.80 -15.16
C ASP A 267 4.69 -3.78 -15.88
N ILE A 268 5.37 -4.26 -16.92
CA ILE A 268 6.34 -3.48 -17.69
C ILE A 268 5.74 -2.21 -18.30
N TYR A 269 4.45 -2.25 -18.65
CA TYR A 269 3.73 -1.06 -19.16
C TYR A 269 3.53 0.01 -18.10
N SER A 270 3.43 -0.39 -16.84
CA SER A 270 3.28 0.54 -15.70
C SER A 270 4.62 1.07 -15.23
N LEU A 271 5.65 0.20 -15.17
CA LEU A 271 6.95 0.55 -14.59
C LEU A 271 7.96 1.09 -15.59
N THR A 272 7.87 0.74 -16.88
CA THR A 272 8.96 0.88 -17.86
C THR A 272 10.15 -0.06 -17.59
N GLN A 273 10.99 -0.31 -18.61
CA GLN A 273 12.00 -1.37 -18.57
C GLN A 273 12.96 -1.28 -17.36
N PRO A 274 13.62 -0.14 -17.06
CA PRO A 274 14.61 -0.10 -15.96
C PRO A 274 14.01 -0.40 -14.59
N TYR A 275 12.81 0.10 -14.32
CA TYR A 275 12.12 -0.11 -13.05
C TYR A 275 11.51 -1.51 -12.95
N PHE A 276 11.06 -2.04 -14.09
CA PHE A 276 10.60 -3.43 -14.20
C PHE A 276 11.74 -4.41 -13.89
N ASP A 277 12.90 -4.25 -14.52
CA ASP A 277 14.06 -5.10 -14.28
C ASP A 277 14.51 -5.05 -12.82
N TRP A 278 14.55 -3.84 -12.24
CA TRP A 278 14.85 -3.67 -10.83
C TRP A 278 13.85 -4.43 -9.94
N ALA A 279 12.54 -4.30 -10.20
CA ALA A 279 11.51 -4.99 -9.42
C ALA A 279 11.62 -6.51 -9.53
N VAL A 280 11.91 -7.05 -10.72
CA VAL A 280 12.11 -8.49 -10.95
C VAL A 280 13.30 -9.00 -10.16
N GLU A 281 14.46 -8.36 -10.30
CA GLU A 281 15.71 -8.83 -9.71
C GLU A 281 15.66 -8.73 -8.17
N HIS A 282 15.24 -7.60 -7.62
CA HIS A 282 15.21 -7.40 -6.16
C HIS A 282 14.11 -8.22 -5.46
N MET A 283 12.95 -8.44 -6.11
CA MET A 283 11.95 -9.36 -5.57
C MET A 283 12.42 -10.81 -5.58
N ALA A 284 13.16 -11.23 -6.60
CA ALA A 284 13.74 -12.58 -6.63
C ALA A 284 14.77 -12.76 -5.51
N ASP A 285 15.65 -11.78 -5.27
CA ASP A 285 16.61 -11.81 -4.18
C ASP A 285 15.94 -11.82 -2.81
N LEU A 286 14.89 -10.99 -2.63
CA LEU A 286 14.10 -10.98 -1.41
C LEU A 286 13.42 -12.34 -1.15
N ALA A 287 12.78 -12.91 -2.15
CA ALA A 287 12.09 -14.18 -2.03
C ALA A 287 13.05 -15.34 -1.68
N ILE A 288 14.21 -15.40 -2.34
CA ILE A 288 15.26 -16.40 -2.06
C ILE A 288 15.81 -16.22 -0.64
N ARG A 289 16.10 -15.00 -0.23
CA ARG A 289 16.59 -14.70 1.12
C ARG A 289 15.60 -15.15 2.18
N LEU A 290 14.31 -14.83 2.01
CA LEU A 290 13.26 -15.20 2.95
C LEU A 290 12.94 -16.71 2.94
N ALA A 291 13.07 -17.38 1.79
CA ALA A 291 12.90 -18.83 1.70
C ALA A 291 14.02 -19.60 2.44
N ARG A 292 15.22 -19.06 2.45
CA ARG A 292 16.37 -19.65 3.14
C ARG A 292 16.47 -19.27 4.61
N GLN A 293 15.97 -18.08 4.95
CA GLN A 293 15.98 -17.53 6.31
C GLN A 293 14.59 -16.93 6.64
N PRO A 294 13.60 -17.80 6.97
CA PRO A 294 12.25 -17.36 7.26
C PRO A 294 12.23 -16.42 8.47
N ARG A 295 11.41 -15.40 8.39
CA ARG A 295 11.11 -14.56 9.56
C ARG A 295 10.02 -15.23 10.39
N PRO A 296 10.08 -15.12 11.74
CA PRO A 296 8.98 -15.56 12.60
C PRO A 296 7.75 -14.68 12.36
N ALA A 297 6.85 -15.11 11.51
CA ALA A 297 5.75 -14.29 10.98
C ALA A 297 4.85 -13.68 12.08
N LEU A 298 4.60 -14.42 13.17
CA LEU A 298 3.79 -13.94 14.29
C LEU A 298 4.53 -12.90 15.17
N ALA A 299 5.87 -12.98 15.24
CA ALA A 299 6.67 -11.99 15.96
C ALA A 299 6.73 -10.63 15.26
N GLU A 300 6.23 -10.55 14.02
CA GLU A 300 6.18 -9.32 13.22
C GLU A 300 4.93 -8.46 13.46
N LEU A 301 3.99 -8.90 14.29
CA LEU A 301 2.86 -8.06 14.67
C LEU A 301 3.35 -6.89 15.54
N ARG A 302 3.74 -5.81 14.88
CA ARG A 302 4.51 -4.71 15.47
C ARG A 302 3.68 -3.59 16.08
N TRP A 303 2.37 -3.72 16.08
CA TRP A 303 1.49 -2.65 16.58
C TRP A 303 1.83 -2.23 18.02
N SER A 304 2.18 -3.20 18.88
CA SER A 304 2.60 -2.92 20.26
C SER A 304 3.89 -2.08 20.36
N LYS A 305 4.69 -1.98 19.31
CA LYS A 305 5.92 -1.18 19.26
C LYS A 305 5.68 0.26 18.81
N LEU A 306 4.48 0.60 18.40
CA LEU A 306 4.10 1.94 17.95
C LEU A 306 3.43 2.77 19.05
N PHE A 307 3.09 2.14 20.17
CA PHE A 307 2.42 2.77 21.32
C PHE A 307 3.37 2.93 22.52
#